data_9da5b2b88db432ff6f6213bc2d238713
#
_entry.id   9da5b2b88db432ff6f6213bc2d238713
#
_cell.length_a   1.000
_cell.length_b   1.000
_cell.length_c   1.000
_cell.angle_alpha   90.00
_cell.angle_beta   90.00
_cell.angle_gamma   90.00
#
_symmetry.space_group_name_H-M   'P 1'
#
loop_
_entity.id
_entity.type
_entity.pdbx_description
1 polymer ?
#
loop_
_entity_poly.entity_id
_entity_poly.type
_entity_poly.pdbx_seq_one_letter_code
_entity_poly.pdbx_strand_id
1 'polypeptide(L)'
;MSRFLICSFALVLLYPAGIDMYLVGLPRIAADLNASEAQLHIAFSVYLAGMAAAMLFAGKVANRSGRKPVAIPGAALFIIASVFCSLAETSTLFLAGRFLQGLGAGCCYVVAFAILRDTLDDRRRAKVLSLLNGITCIIPVLAPVLGHLIMLKFPWQSLFWTMAMMGIAVLMLSLFILKETRPASPAASDKPRENSESLLNRFFLSRVVITTLSVSVILTFVNTSPVLLMEIMGFERGEYATIMALTAGVSMTVSFSTPFALGIFKPRTLMITSQVLFLAAGITLAVSPSHAVSLFGITLICAGFSVGFGVAMSQALGPFSLRAGVASSTLGIAQVCGSSLWIWLAAVVGIGAWNMLIGILIACSIVSLLLIMFVAPGRPVAAHEEIHHHA
;
A
#
# COMPACT_ATOMS: atom_id res chain seq x y z
N MET A 1 -14.00 20.55 8.14
CA MET A 1 -13.66 19.52 7.13
C MET A 1 -14.92 19.15 6.37
N SER A 2 -14.90 19.05 5.03
CA SER A 2 -16.11 18.66 4.31
C SER A 2 -16.47 17.21 4.64
N ARG A 3 -17.76 16.89 4.75
CA ARG A 3 -18.27 15.53 5.03
C ARG A 3 -17.70 14.45 4.10
N PHE A 4 -17.42 14.83 2.84
CA PHE A 4 -16.83 13.92 1.85
C PHE A 4 -15.39 13.53 2.20
N LEU A 5 -14.60 14.46 2.76
CA LEU A 5 -13.25 14.17 3.22
C LEU A 5 -13.26 13.17 4.38
N ILE A 6 -14.13 13.38 5.37
CA ILE A 6 -14.26 12.45 6.51
C ILE A 6 -14.60 11.05 6.02
N CYS A 7 -15.60 10.92 5.13
CA CYS A 7 -15.97 9.63 4.56
C CYS A 7 -14.82 8.99 3.76
N SER A 8 -14.12 9.77 2.90
CA SER A 8 -13.01 9.25 2.11
C SER A 8 -11.86 8.78 2.99
N PHE A 9 -11.49 9.55 4.04
CA PHE A 9 -10.46 9.14 4.98
C PHE A 9 -10.86 7.85 5.72
N ALA A 10 -12.09 7.78 6.22
CA ALA A 10 -12.58 6.59 6.93
C ALA A 10 -12.57 5.34 6.03
N LEU A 11 -13.00 5.48 4.77
CA LEU A 11 -13.01 4.38 3.80
C LEU A 11 -11.58 3.87 3.49
N VAL A 12 -10.60 4.77 3.35
CA VAL A 12 -9.20 4.39 3.08
C VAL A 12 -8.58 3.65 4.26
N LEU A 13 -8.94 3.99 5.51
CA LEU A 13 -8.34 3.42 6.71
C LEU A 13 -8.58 1.90 6.86
N LEU A 14 -9.65 1.35 6.28
CA LEU A 14 -9.93 -0.08 6.35
C LEU A 14 -8.84 -0.94 5.71
N TYR A 15 -8.20 -0.45 4.65
CA TYR A 15 -7.15 -1.17 3.95
C TYR A 15 -5.92 -1.41 4.83
N PRO A 16 -5.20 -0.39 5.32
CA PRO A 16 -4.01 -0.62 6.13
C PRO A 16 -4.33 -1.21 7.51
N ALA A 17 -5.49 -0.89 8.11
CA ALA A 17 -5.91 -1.52 9.35
C ALA A 17 -6.05 -3.05 9.19
N GLY A 18 -6.63 -3.50 8.07
CA GLY A 18 -6.73 -4.93 7.75
C GLY A 18 -5.38 -5.61 7.51
N ILE A 19 -4.34 -4.87 7.13
CA ILE A 19 -2.99 -5.41 6.92
C ILE A 19 -2.20 -5.44 8.23
N ASP A 20 -2.16 -4.35 8.96
CA ASP A 20 -1.13 -4.14 9.99
C ASP A 20 -1.60 -4.59 11.39
N MET A 21 -2.91 -4.51 11.69
CA MET A 21 -3.40 -4.72 13.05
C MET A 21 -3.27 -6.17 13.53
N TYR A 22 -3.44 -7.18 12.66
CA TYR A 22 -3.39 -8.57 13.08
C TYR A 22 -1.97 -9.15 13.17
N LEU A 23 -0.98 -8.46 12.60
CA LEU A 23 0.40 -8.95 12.52
C LEU A 23 1.00 -9.23 13.89
N VAL A 24 0.69 -8.39 14.88
CA VAL A 24 1.16 -8.57 16.26
C VAL A 24 0.60 -9.84 16.92
N GLY A 25 -0.53 -10.35 16.42
CA GLY A 25 -1.15 -11.59 16.88
C GLY A 25 -0.74 -12.83 16.06
N LEU A 26 0.05 -12.65 14.99
CA LEU A 26 0.30 -13.68 14.00
C LEU A 26 0.85 -15.00 14.58
N PRO A 27 1.85 -15.00 15.49
CA PRO A 27 2.34 -16.24 16.10
C PRO A 27 1.23 -16.98 16.88
N ARG A 28 0.36 -16.26 17.57
CA ARG A 28 -0.74 -16.88 18.32
C ARG A 28 -1.82 -17.42 17.39
N ILE A 29 -2.13 -16.71 16.31
CA ILE A 29 -3.05 -17.18 15.27
C ILE A 29 -2.52 -18.46 14.64
N ALA A 30 -1.21 -18.52 14.34
CA ALA A 30 -0.56 -19.70 13.81
C ALA A 30 -0.71 -20.90 14.73
N ALA A 31 -0.42 -20.72 16.02
CA ALA A 31 -0.52 -21.78 17.03
C ALA A 31 -1.96 -22.28 17.19
N ASP A 32 -2.93 -21.38 17.30
CA ASP A 32 -4.34 -21.74 17.53
C ASP A 32 -5.00 -22.39 16.30
N LEU A 33 -4.59 -22.02 15.08
CA LEU A 33 -5.11 -22.58 13.82
C LEU A 33 -4.25 -23.70 13.23
N ASN A 34 -3.17 -24.13 13.91
CA ASN A 34 -2.17 -25.07 13.41
C ASN A 34 -1.67 -24.69 12.00
N ALA A 35 -1.43 -23.40 11.77
CA ALA A 35 -1.03 -22.87 10.48
C ALA A 35 0.48 -22.91 10.30
N SER A 36 0.94 -23.35 9.11
CA SER A 36 2.35 -23.29 8.74
C SER A 36 2.79 -21.84 8.44
N GLU A 37 4.11 -21.57 8.48
CA GLU A 37 4.68 -20.28 8.07
C GLU A 37 4.20 -19.87 6.67
N ALA A 38 4.16 -20.80 5.72
CA ALA A 38 3.65 -20.55 4.37
C ALA A 38 2.18 -20.07 4.38
N GLN A 39 1.33 -20.68 5.22
CA GLN A 39 -0.08 -20.27 5.33
C GLN A 39 -0.23 -18.87 5.92
N LEU A 40 0.66 -18.44 6.83
CA LEU A 40 0.67 -17.10 7.36
C LEU A 40 1.01 -16.06 6.27
N HIS A 41 2.03 -16.34 5.45
CA HIS A 41 2.38 -15.50 4.32
C HIS A 41 1.27 -15.46 3.26
N ILE A 42 0.63 -16.61 3.01
CA ILE A 42 -0.54 -16.70 2.13
C ILE A 42 -1.70 -15.85 2.66
N ALA A 43 -1.95 -15.79 3.96
CA ALA A 43 -3.02 -14.97 4.55
C ALA A 43 -2.88 -13.47 4.21
N PHE A 44 -1.65 -12.99 4.16
CA PHE A 44 -1.33 -11.63 3.74
C PHE A 44 -1.58 -11.42 2.24
N SER A 45 -1.02 -12.30 1.41
CA SER A 45 -1.14 -12.18 -0.06
C SER A 45 -2.58 -12.39 -0.55
N VAL A 46 -3.35 -13.26 0.09
CA VAL A 46 -4.77 -13.50 -0.23
C VAL A 46 -5.63 -12.27 0.09
N TYR A 47 -5.34 -11.55 1.18
CA TYR A 47 -5.99 -10.25 1.44
C TYR A 47 -5.69 -9.24 0.33
N LEU A 48 -4.43 -9.11 -0.09
CA LEU A 48 -4.04 -8.25 -1.21
C LEU A 48 -4.68 -8.68 -2.53
N ALA A 49 -4.80 -9.98 -2.79
CA ALA A 49 -5.47 -10.52 -3.96
C ALA A 49 -6.97 -10.15 -3.98
N GLY A 50 -7.65 -10.25 -2.83
CA GLY A 50 -9.03 -9.78 -2.67
C GLY A 50 -9.16 -8.29 -2.97
N MET A 51 -8.23 -7.48 -2.46
CA MET A 51 -8.18 -6.04 -2.73
C MET A 51 -7.94 -5.75 -4.22
N ALA A 52 -7.01 -6.44 -4.85
CA ALA A 52 -6.74 -6.30 -6.29
C ALA A 52 -7.96 -6.67 -7.13
N ALA A 53 -8.65 -7.77 -6.79
CA ALA A 53 -9.90 -8.16 -7.44
C ALA A 53 -10.96 -7.05 -7.33
N ALA A 54 -11.14 -6.46 -6.13
CA ALA A 54 -12.04 -5.33 -5.96
C ALA A 54 -11.65 -4.14 -6.83
N MET A 55 -10.37 -3.79 -6.92
CA MET A 55 -9.90 -2.67 -7.73
C MET A 55 -10.24 -2.83 -9.23
N LEU A 56 -10.26 -4.04 -9.75
CA LEU A 56 -10.61 -4.32 -11.15
C LEU A 56 -12.08 -4.05 -11.46
N PHE A 57 -13.00 -4.32 -10.52
CA PHE A 57 -14.43 -4.29 -10.75
C PHE A 57 -15.13 -3.10 -10.09
N ALA A 58 -14.75 -2.75 -8.85
CA ALA A 58 -15.43 -1.74 -8.05
C ALA A 58 -15.45 -0.36 -8.74
N GLY A 59 -14.39 0.01 -9.46
CA GLY A 59 -14.33 1.27 -10.22
C GLY A 59 -15.37 1.33 -11.33
N LYS A 60 -15.57 0.24 -12.08
CA LYS A 60 -16.58 0.16 -13.14
C LYS A 60 -18.00 0.20 -12.55
N VAL A 61 -18.24 -0.54 -11.48
CA VAL A 61 -19.53 -0.56 -10.79
C VAL A 61 -19.82 0.81 -10.19
N ALA A 62 -18.86 1.45 -9.52
CA ALA A 62 -19.02 2.78 -8.94
C ALA A 62 -19.30 3.86 -10.01
N ASN A 63 -18.75 3.73 -11.22
CA ASN A 63 -19.05 4.64 -12.32
C ASN A 63 -20.47 4.43 -12.89
N ARG A 64 -21.02 3.22 -12.83
CA ARG A 64 -22.36 2.90 -13.34
C ARG A 64 -23.46 3.15 -12.31
N SER A 65 -23.26 2.66 -11.10
CA SER A 65 -24.29 2.61 -10.04
C SER A 65 -24.18 3.73 -9.02
N GLY A 66 -23.04 4.44 -8.98
CA GLY A 66 -22.76 5.47 -7.96
C GLY A 66 -21.72 5.01 -6.93
N ARG A 67 -21.27 5.94 -6.10
CA ARG A 67 -20.22 5.72 -5.10
C ARG A 67 -20.79 5.03 -3.85
N LYS A 68 -21.94 5.52 -3.40
CA LYS A 68 -22.63 5.00 -2.21
C LYS A 68 -23.05 3.52 -2.36
N PRO A 69 -23.62 3.05 -3.50
CA PRO A 69 -23.96 1.65 -3.72
C PRO A 69 -22.77 0.67 -3.75
N VAL A 70 -21.53 1.15 -3.83
CA VAL A 70 -20.33 0.31 -3.73
C VAL A 70 -19.69 0.42 -2.35
N ALA A 71 -19.68 1.60 -1.74
CA ALA A 71 -19.13 1.82 -0.40
C ALA A 71 -19.85 1.00 0.67
N ILE A 72 -21.20 0.99 0.64
CA ILE A 72 -22.02 0.30 1.66
C ILE A 72 -21.81 -1.22 1.62
N PRO A 73 -21.99 -1.94 0.49
CA PRO A 73 -21.70 -3.36 0.44
C PRO A 73 -20.22 -3.69 0.71
N GLY A 74 -19.28 -2.83 0.28
CA GLY A 74 -17.85 -3.00 0.57
C GLY A 74 -17.56 -2.98 2.07
N ALA A 75 -18.09 -1.99 2.79
CA ALA A 75 -17.94 -1.90 4.24
C ALA A 75 -18.66 -3.05 4.95
N ALA A 76 -19.86 -3.43 4.53
CA ALA A 76 -20.60 -4.57 5.07
C ALA A 76 -19.84 -5.89 4.88
N LEU A 77 -19.26 -6.11 3.69
CA LEU A 77 -18.43 -7.28 3.41
C LEU A 77 -17.19 -7.31 4.31
N PHE A 78 -16.53 -6.16 4.51
CA PHE A 78 -15.38 -6.07 5.41
C PHE A 78 -15.74 -6.44 6.85
N ILE A 79 -16.90 -5.99 7.35
CA ILE A 79 -17.41 -6.33 8.68
C ILE A 79 -17.65 -7.84 8.79
N ILE A 80 -18.44 -8.40 7.87
CA ILE A 80 -18.80 -9.82 7.87
C ILE A 80 -17.53 -10.68 7.79
N ALA A 81 -16.59 -10.34 6.91
CA ALA A 81 -15.34 -11.06 6.76
C ALA A 81 -14.43 -10.93 8.00
N SER A 82 -14.42 -9.77 8.66
CA SER A 82 -13.67 -9.60 9.92
C SER A 82 -14.25 -10.49 11.03
N VAL A 83 -15.58 -10.53 11.19
CA VAL A 83 -16.24 -11.44 12.13
C VAL A 83 -15.94 -12.89 11.75
N PHE A 84 -16.00 -13.24 10.48
CA PHE A 84 -15.69 -14.59 10.01
C PHE A 84 -14.24 -15.01 10.32
N CYS A 85 -13.28 -14.11 10.14
CA CYS A 85 -11.89 -14.36 10.54
C CYS A 85 -11.74 -14.58 12.05
N SER A 86 -12.50 -13.84 12.88
CA SER A 86 -12.44 -14.00 14.34
C SER A 86 -13.00 -15.33 14.82
N LEU A 87 -13.91 -15.94 14.06
CA LEU A 87 -14.57 -17.21 14.36
C LEU A 87 -13.94 -18.41 13.61
N ALA A 88 -12.88 -18.18 12.85
CA ALA A 88 -12.23 -19.25 12.08
C ALA A 88 -11.57 -20.27 13.00
N GLU A 89 -11.92 -21.54 12.81
CA GLU A 89 -11.33 -22.68 13.55
C GLU A 89 -10.23 -23.39 12.75
N THR A 90 -10.08 -23.05 11.48
CA THR A 90 -9.06 -23.62 10.58
C THR A 90 -8.35 -22.55 9.77
N SER A 91 -7.11 -22.80 9.40
CA SER A 91 -6.33 -21.91 8.53
C SER A 91 -7.02 -21.65 7.18
N THR A 92 -7.70 -22.65 6.60
CA THR A 92 -8.43 -22.50 5.32
C THR A 92 -9.60 -21.53 5.43
N LEU A 93 -10.41 -21.62 6.49
CA LEU A 93 -11.51 -20.69 6.74
C LEU A 93 -10.96 -19.27 6.99
N PHE A 94 -9.88 -19.16 7.75
CA PHE A 94 -9.20 -17.89 7.98
C PHE A 94 -8.74 -17.25 6.67
N LEU A 95 -8.10 -18.01 5.77
CA LEU A 95 -7.67 -17.54 4.46
C LEU A 95 -8.84 -17.06 3.59
N ALA A 96 -9.96 -17.81 3.58
CA ALA A 96 -11.16 -17.38 2.87
C ALA A 96 -11.71 -16.06 3.43
N GLY A 97 -11.75 -15.91 4.76
CA GLY A 97 -12.12 -14.68 5.43
C GLY A 97 -11.21 -13.50 5.05
N ARG A 98 -9.89 -13.73 4.99
CA ARG A 98 -8.90 -12.72 4.57
C ARG A 98 -9.12 -12.23 3.14
N PHE A 99 -9.45 -13.15 2.21
CA PHE A 99 -9.79 -12.76 0.83
C PHE A 99 -11.03 -11.85 0.78
N LEU A 100 -12.11 -12.26 1.44
CA LEU A 100 -13.35 -11.47 1.51
C LEU A 100 -13.15 -10.12 2.20
N GLN A 101 -12.32 -10.09 3.25
CA GLN A 101 -11.97 -8.87 3.96
C GLN A 101 -11.19 -7.90 3.04
N GLY A 102 -10.22 -8.43 2.27
CA GLY A 102 -9.50 -7.68 1.25
C GLY A 102 -10.42 -7.13 0.15
N LEU A 103 -11.38 -7.93 -0.32
CA LEU A 103 -12.37 -7.52 -1.32
C LEU A 103 -13.21 -6.35 -0.80
N GLY A 104 -13.69 -6.41 0.44
CA GLY A 104 -14.43 -5.32 1.08
C GLY A 104 -13.61 -4.04 1.24
N ALA A 105 -12.38 -4.16 1.73
CA ALA A 105 -11.45 -3.04 1.88
C ALA A 105 -11.12 -2.39 0.53
N GLY A 106 -10.90 -3.19 -0.52
CA GLY A 106 -10.61 -2.71 -1.87
C GLY A 106 -11.77 -1.94 -2.49
N CYS A 107 -13.02 -2.37 -2.29
CA CYS A 107 -14.21 -1.62 -2.69
C CYS A 107 -14.23 -0.23 -2.03
N CYS A 108 -14.02 -0.18 -0.71
CA CYS A 108 -13.97 1.07 0.04
C CYS A 108 -12.83 1.98 -0.42
N TYR A 109 -11.64 1.42 -0.66
CA TYR A 109 -10.47 2.14 -1.13
C TYR A 109 -10.74 2.80 -2.48
N VAL A 110 -11.23 2.07 -3.48
CA VAL A 110 -11.54 2.60 -4.82
C VAL A 110 -12.56 3.72 -4.76
N VAL A 111 -13.61 3.54 -3.96
CA VAL A 111 -14.67 4.55 -3.80
C VAL A 111 -14.15 5.81 -3.13
N ALA A 112 -13.29 5.70 -2.14
CA ALA A 112 -12.69 6.85 -1.46
C ALA A 112 -11.96 7.78 -2.45
N PHE A 113 -11.13 7.22 -3.34
CA PHE A 113 -10.45 8.01 -4.37
C PHE A 113 -11.41 8.55 -5.44
N ALA A 114 -12.48 7.82 -5.76
CA ALA A 114 -13.51 8.30 -6.67
C ALA A 114 -14.25 9.51 -6.08
N ILE A 115 -14.62 9.50 -4.80
CA ILE A 115 -15.25 10.63 -4.11
C ILE A 115 -14.33 11.86 -4.14
N LEU A 116 -13.03 11.70 -3.85
CA LEU A 116 -12.08 12.82 -3.89
C LEU A 116 -11.95 13.41 -5.29
N ARG A 117 -11.97 12.56 -6.33
CA ARG A 117 -11.96 13.01 -7.72
C ARG A 117 -13.21 13.80 -8.10
N ASP A 118 -14.37 13.35 -7.64
CA ASP A 118 -15.66 13.93 -7.99
C ASP A 118 -15.96 15.24 -7.25
N THR A 119 -15.33 15.45 -6.07
CA THR A 119 -15.68 16.55 -5.15
C THR A 119 -14.61 17.65 -5.03
N LEU A 120 -13.40 17.40 -5.54
CA LEU A 120 -12.27 18.32 -5.39
C LEU A 120 -11.69 18.71 -6.76
N ASP A 121 -11.33 20.00 -6.88
CA ASP A 121 -10.49 20.47 -7.97
C ASP A 121 -9.06 19.88 -7.88
N ASP A 122 -8.30 19.90 -8.97
CA ASP A 122 -6.98 19.25 -9.08
C ASP A 122 -6.00 19.72 -7.99
N ARG A 123 -5.99 21.03 -7.67
CA ARG A 123 -5.08 21.60 -6.68
C ARG A 123 -5.42 21.15 -5.25
N ARG A 124 -6.71 21.13 -4.90
CA ARG A 124 -7.17 20.66 -3.58
C ARG A 124 -7.03 19.16 -3.47
N ARG A 125 -7.32 18.42 -4.54
CA ARG A 125 -7.16 16.97 -4.61
C ARG A 125 -5.72 16.56 -4.36
N ALA A 126 -4.73 17.22 -4.99
CA ALA A 126 -3.31 16.95 -4.75
C ALA A 126 -2.91 17.13 -3.27
N LYS A 127 -3.39 18.21 -2.61
CA LYS A 127 -3.17 18.43 -1.18
C LYS A 127 -3.79 17.33 -0.30
N VAL A 128 -5.02 16.93 -0.61
CA VAL A 128 -5.73 15.90 0.16
C VAL A 128 -5.10 14.52 -0.05
N LEU A 129 -4.65 14.19 -1.25
CA LEU A 129 -3.92 12.94 -1.52
C LEU A 129 -2.58 12.90 -0.76
N SER A 130 -1.87 14.03 -0.69
CA SER A 130 -0.66 14.13 0.13
C SER A 130 -0.94 13.89 1.63
N LEU A 131 -2.05 14.46 2.14
CA LEU A 131 -2.48 14.24 3.52
C LEU A 131 -2.89 12.77 3.76
N LEU A 132 -3.60 12.15 2.82
CA LEU A 132 -3.95 10.72 2.87
C LEU A 132 -2.69 9.85 2.92
N ASN A 133 -1.70 10.13 2.08
CA ASN A 133 -0.43 9.41 2.13
C ASN A 133 0.26 9.55 3.49
N GLY A 134 0.26 10.75 4.07
CA GLY A 134 0.78 10.97 5.43
C GLY A 134 0.04 10.12 6.48
N ILE A 135 -1.29 10.06 6.41
CA ILE A 135 -2.12 9.27 7.32
C ILE A 135 -1.87 7.77 7.13
N THR A 136 -1.78 7.28 5.89
CA THR A 136 -1.50 5.88 5.63
C THR A 136 -0.11 5.44 6.09
N CYS A 137 0.86 6.35 6.14
CA CYS A 137 2.18 6.08 6.75
C CYS A 137 2.13 5.99 8.30
N ILE A 138 1.14 6.58 8.95
CA ILE A 138 1.00 6.52 10.42
C ILE A 138 0.38 5.19 10.87
N ILE A 139 -0.44 4.54 10.06
CA ILE A 139 -1.17 3.33 10.44
C ILE A 139 -0.24 2.15 10.72
N PRO A 140 0.80 1.85 9.93
CA PRO A 140 1.77 0.81 10.28
C PRO A 140 2.48 1.03 11.61
N VAL A 141 2.48 2.28 12.12
CA VAL A 141 2.96 2.60 13.47
C VAL A 141 1.89 2.29 14.53
N LEU A 142 0.69 2.81 14.31
CA LEU A 142 -0.38 2.76 15.30
C LEU A 142 -1.02 1.38 15.40
N ALA A 143 -1.17 0.66 14.29
CA ALA A 143 -1.90 -0.59 14.26
C ALA A 143 -1.22 -1.70 15.09
N PRO A 144 0.10 -1.95 15.01
CA PRO A 144 0.77 -2.91 15.90
C PRO A 144 0.71 -2.49 17.37
N VAL A 145 0.84 -1.19 17.68
CA VAL A 145 0.74 -0.68 19.05
C VAL A 145 -0.66 -0.91 19.61
N LEU A 146 -1.70 -0.54 18.86
CA LEU A 146 -3.09 -0.79 19.26
C LEU A 146 -3.37 -2.29 19.39
N GLY A 147 -2.88 -3.09 18.44
CA GLY A 147 -3.00 -4.54 18.48
C GLY A 147 -2.34 -5.13 19.72
N HIS A 148 -1.13 -4.68 20.07
CA HIS A 148 -0.45 -5.08 21.31
C HIS A 148 -1.28 -4.73 22.56
N LEU A 149 -1.76 -3.48 22.66
CA LEU A 149 -2.57 -3.04 23.79
C LEU A 149 -3.86 -3.86 23.95
N ILE A 150 -4.52 -4.19 22.85
CA ILE A 150 -5.71 -5.06 22.86
C ILE A 150 -5.32 -6.45 23.39
N MET A 151 -4.23 -7.03 22.87
CA MET A 151 -3.78 -8.38 23.23
C MET A 151 -3.14 -8.48 24.61
N LEU A 152 -2.98 -7.40 25.35
CA LEU A 152 -2.63 -7.45 26.78
C LEU A 152 -3.76 -8.04 27.63
N LYS A 153 -5.01 -7.84 27.23
CA LYS A 153 -6.20 -8.24 28.01
C LYS A 153 -7.12 -9.20 27.28
N PHE A 154 -7.05 -9.24 25.96
CA PHE A 154 -7.99 -9.98 25.11
C PHE A 154 -7.26 -10.94 24.17
N PRO A 155 -7.91 -12.03 23.73
CA PRO A 155 -7.32 -12.96 22.76
C PRO A 155 -7.23 -12.31 21.36
N TRP A 156 -6.45 -12.95 20.43
CA TRP A 156 -6.20 -12.41 19.08
C TRP A 156 -7.47 -12.15 18.25
N GLN A 157 -8.54 -12.90 18.50
CA GLN A 157 -9.86 -12.71 17.85
C GLN A 157 -10.37 -11.27 18.02
N SER A 158 -10.01 -10.61 19.13
CA SER A 158 -10.38 -9.23 19.43
C SER A 158 -9.81 -8.22 18.45
N LEU A 159 -8.71 -8.54 17.77
CA LEU A 159 -8.16 -7.71 16.70
C LEU A 159 -9.15 -7.61 15.53
N PHE A 160 -9.74 -8.74 15.14
CA PHE A 160 -10.73 -8.81 14.08
C PHE A 160 -12.08 -8.19 14.49
N TRP A 161 -12.47 -8.33 15.76
CA TRP A 161 -13.63 -7.61 16.30
C TRP A 161 -13.40 -6.10 16.27
N THR A 162 -12.21 -5.62 16.59
CA THR A 162 -11.86 -4.19 16.47
C THR A 162 -11.95 -3.73 15.03
N MET A 163 -11.45 -4.51 14.06
CA MET A 163 -11.61 -4.20 12.63
C MET A 163 -13.08 -4.19 12.22
N ALA A 164 -13.89 -5.11 12.71
CA ALA A 164 -15.34 -5.12 12.47
C ALA A 164 -16.00 -3.84 13.00
N MET A 165 -15.65 -3.38 14.20
CA MET A 165 -16.15 -2.11 14.76
C MET A 165 -15.71 -0.90 13.93
N MET A 166 -14.47 -0.87 13.42
CA MET A 166 -14.04 0.15 12.47
C MET A 166 -14.87 0.10 11.19
N GLY A 167 -15.15 -1.09 10.66
CA GLY A 167 -16.03 -1.31 9.52
C GLY A 167 -17.45 -0.79 9.77
N ILE A 168 -18.02 -1.05 10.95
CA ILE A 168 -19.34 -0.52 11.37
C ILE A 168 -19.33 1.00 11.39
N ALA A 169 -18.30 1.63 11.94
CA ALA A 169 -18.18 3.08 11.93
C ALA A 169 -18.14 3.65 10.50
N VAL A 170 -17.37 3.02 9.60
CA VAL A 170 -17.31 3.39 8.17
C VAL A 170 -18.66 3.16 7.47
N LEU A 171 -19.35 2.07 7.76
CA LEU A 171 -20.68 1.78 7.24
C LEU A 171 -21.69 2.87 7.67
N MET A 172 -21.70 3.25 8.96
CA MET A 172 -22.56 4.30 9.48
C MET A 172 -22.27 5.66 8.82
N LEU A 173 -20.99 6.01 8.69
CA LEU A 173 -20.59 7.22 7.95
C LEU A 173 -21.07 7.17 6.49
N SER A 174 -20.96 6.01 5.84
CA SER A 174 -21.39 5.84 4.45
C SER A 174 -22.93 5.89 4.30
N LEU A 175 -23.66 5.38 5.26
CA LEU A 175 -25.14 5.42 5.25
C LEU A 175 -25.68 6.83 5.51
N PHE A 176 -25.20 7.50 6.56
CA PHE A 176 -25.82 8.72 7.07
C PHE A 176 -25.16 10.02 6.59
N ILE A 177 -23.84 10.01 6.33
CA ILE A 177 -23.09 11.23 6.02
C ILE A 177 -22.73 11.28 4.53
N LEU A 178 -22.38 10.15 3.89
CA LEU A 178 -22.02 10.13 2.48
C LEU A 178 -23.27 10.38 1.62
N LYS A 179 -23.23 11.46 0.86
CA LYS A 179 -24.17 11.69 -0.25
C LYS A 179 -23.57 11.16 -1.54
N GLU A 180 -24.44 10.76 -2.49
CA GLU A 180 -23.97 10.35 -3.81
C GLU A 180 -23.21 11.50 -4.48
N THR A 181 -22.00 11.17 -4.98
CA THR A 181 -21.09 12.17 -5.60
C THR A 181 -20.90 11.94 -7.08
N ARG A 182 -21.54 10.89 -7.64
CA ARG A 182 -21.46 10.61 -9.06
C ARG A 182 -21.97 11.83 -9.86
N PRO A 183 -21.20 12.34 -10.83
CA PRO A 183 -21.68 13.39 -11.74
C PRO A 183 -22.93 12.94 -12.50
N ALA A 184 -23.94 13.81 -12.61
CA ALA A 184 -25.20 13.51 -13.26
C ALA A 184 -25.07 13.23 -14.78
N SER A 185 -23.99 13.70 -15.40
CA SER A 185 -23.65 13.39 -16.78
C SER A 185 -22.28 12.75 -16.84
N PRO A 186 -22.04 11.68 -17.62
CA PRO A 186 -20.68 11.21 -17.87
C PRO A 186 -19.95 12.41 -18.46
N ALA A 187 -18.91 12.86 -17.76
CA ALA A 187 -18.05 13.90 -18.31
C ALA A 187 -17.65 13.46 -19.72
N ALA A 188 -17.88 14.32 -20.72
CA ALA A 188 -17.56 14.09 -22.14
C ALA A 188 -16.04 13.97 -22.40
N SER A 189 -15.28 13.56 -21.39
CA SER A 189 -13.83 13.38 -21.39
C SER A 189 -13.36 11.98 -21.83
N ASP A 190 -14.26 11.05 -22.14
CA ASP A 190 -13.89 9.75 -22.71
C ASP A 190 -13.73 9.75 -24.24
N LYS A 191 -13.78 10.92 -24.89
CA LYS A 191 -13.29 11.00 -26.26
C LYS A 191 -11.76 10.87 -26.25
N PRO A 192 -11.17 9.86 -26.93
CA PRO A 192 -9.74 9.80 -27.10
C PRO A 192 -9.31 11.09 -27.83
N ARG A 193 -8.67 12.00 -27.12
CA ARG A 193 -7.97 13.10 -27.80
C ARG A 193 -6.76 12.46 -28.48
N GLU A 194 -6.66 12.64 -29.81
CA GLU A 194 -5.69 12.05 -30.72
C GLU A 194 -4.20 12.23 -30.37
N ASN A 195 -3.87 13.02 -29.36
CA ASN A 195 -2.50 13.28 -28.88
C ASN A 195 -2.27 12.80 -27.44
N SER A 196 -2.92 11.71 -26.98
CA SER A 196 -2.68 11.22 -25.65
C SER A 196 -1.47 10.28 -25.62
N GLU A 197 -0.48 10.59 -24.80
CA GLU A 197 0.69 9.74 -24.57
C GLU A 197 0.25 8.29 -24.25
N SER A 198 0.87 7.33 -24.94
CA SER A 198 0.58 5.91 -24.76
C SER A 198 1.05 5.44 -23.38
N LEU A 199 0.18 4.75 -22.64
CA LEU A 199 0.55 4.05 -21.40
C LEU A 199 1.57 2.92 -21.65
N LEU A 200 1.77 2.51 -22.89
CA LEU A 200 2.79 1.53 -23.28
C LEU A 200 4.16 2.16 -23.59
N ASN A 201 4.40 3.41 -23.16
CA ASN A 201 5.70 4.04 -23.26
C ASN A 201 6.72 3.33 -22.35
N ARG A 202 7.92 3.03 -22.88
CA ARG A 202 9.02 2.36 -22.16
C ARG A 202 9.36 3.07 -20.83
N PHE A 203 9.30 4.41 -20.81
CA PHE A 203 9.56 5.18 -19.60
C PHE A 203 8.51 4.89 -18.52
N PHE A 204 7.22 4.98 -18.85
CA PHE A 204 6.13 4.67 -17.91
C PHE A 204 6.22 3.24 -17.40
N LEU A 205 6.38 2.27 -18.30
CA LEU A 205 6.51 0.85 -17.93
C LEU A 205 7.69 0.61 -16.99
N SER A 206 8.83 1.27 -17.21
CA SER A 206 9.98 1.16 -16.30
C SER A 206 9.65 1.69 -14.90
N ARG A 207 8.88 2.78 -14.79
CA ARG A 207 8.44 3.35 -13.51
C ARG A 207 7.38 2.49 -12.83
N VAL A 208 6.48 1.87 -13.60
CA VAL A 208 5.54 0.85 -13.08
C VAL A 208 6.32 -0.30 -12.44
N VAL A 209 7.33 -0.86 -13.11
CA VAL A 209 8.13 -1.95 -12.57
C VAL A 209 8.89 -1.51 -11.31
N ILE A 210 9.59 -0.37 -11.34
CA ILE A 210 10.35 0.14 -10.19
C ILE A 210 9.44 0.37 -8.97
N THR A 211 8.30 1.01 -9.16
CA THR A 211 7.37 1.27 -8.05
C THR A 211 6.71 -0.01 -7.55
N THR A 212 6.38 -0.96 -8.42
CA THR A 212 5.85 -2.27 -8.05
C THR A 212 6.85 -3.05 -7.21
N LEU A 213 8.11 -3.13 -7.64
CA LEU A 213 9.18 -3.79 -6.88
C LEU A 213 9.42 -3.12 -5.53
N SER A 214 9.43 -1.77 -5.48
CA SER A 214 9.59 -1.03 -4.22
C SER A 214 8.44 -1.31 -3.24
N VAL A 215 7.19 -1.36 -3.72
CA VAL A 215 6.03 -1.73 -2.89
C VAL A 215 6.12 -3.20 -2.49
N SER A 216 6.59 -4.08 -3.37
CA SER A 216 6.81 -5.50 -3.02
C SER A 216 7.85 -5.66 -1.91
N VAL A 217 8.91 -4.86 -1.87
CA VAL A 217 9.88 -4.84 -0.77
C VAL A 217 9.21 -4.48 0.55
N ILE A 218 8.48 -3.37 0.61
CA ILE A 218 7.88 -2.93 1.88
C ILE A 218 6.76 -3.87 2.34
N LEU A 219 5.92 -4.38 1.43
CA LEU A 219 4.88 -5.32 1.78
C LEU A 219 5.44 -6.70 2.19
N THR A 220 6.55 -7.14 1.59
CA THR A 220 7.26 -8.34 2.03
C THR A 220 7.84 -8.14 3.43
N PHE A 221 8.48 -6.99 3.70
CA PHE A 221 8.95 -6.66 5.05
C PHE A 221 7.80 -6.69 6.06
N VAL A 222 6.69 -6.02 5.78
CA VAL A 222 5.52 -6.01 6.67
C VAL A 222 4.99 -7.42 6.91
N ASN A 223 4.85 -8.23 5.84
CA ASN A 223 4.38 -9.61 5.92
C ASN A 223 5.32 -10.53 6.72
N THR A 224 6.64 -10.38 6.54
CA THR A 224 7.63 -11.25 7.18
C THR A 224 8.04 -10.78 8.57
N SER A 225 7.79 -9.50 8.91
CA SER A 225 8.26 -8.87 10.16
C SER A 225 7.83 -9.60 11.44
N PRO A 226 6.60 -10.16 11.57
CA PRO A 226 6.23 -10.89 12.77
C PRO A 226 7.06 -12.17 12.95
N VAL A 227 7.25 -12.92 11.87
CA VAL A 227 8.05 -14.16 11.89
C VAL A 227 9.52 -13.84 12.17
N LEU A 228 10.06 -12.81 11.48
CA LEU A 228 11.46 -12.40 11.68
C LEU A 228 11.74 -11.91 13.09
N LEU A 229 10.90 -10.99 13.59
CA LEU A 229 11.17 -10.34 14.88
C LEU A 229 10.72 -11.18 16.07
N MET A 230 9.53 -11.80 16.02
CA MET A 230 8.98 -12.51 17.18
C MET A 230 9.37 -14.00 17.21
N GLU A 231 9.44 -14.71 16.07
CA GLU A 231 9.74 -16.13 16.05
C GLU A 231 11.24 -16.41 15.89
N ILE A 232 11.92 -15.76 14.92
CA ILE A 232 13.33 -16.02 14.62
C ILE A 232 14.25 -15.27 15.60
N MET A 233 13.97 -13.98 15.84
CA MET A 233 14.79 -13.13 16.72
C MET A 233 14.33 -13.17 18.20
N GLY A 234 13.15 -13.74 18.50
CA GLY A 234 12.66 -13.95 19.86
C GLY A 234 12.18 -12.70 20.58
N PHE A 235 11.90 -11.60 19.87
CA PHE A 235 11.36 -10.39 20.48
C PHE A 235 9.93 -10.61 20.98
N GLU A 236 9.61 -10.03 22.13
CA GLU A 236 8.25 -10.02 22.65
C GLU A 236 7.34 -9.08 21.82
N ARG A 237 6.00 -9.26 21.94
CA ARG A 237 5.01 -8.44 21.21
C ARG A 237 5.16 -6.94 21.45
N GLY A 238 5.52 -6.53 22.67
CA GLY A 238 5.77 -5.12 23.01
C GLY A 238 6.99 -4.56 22.30
N GLU A 239 8.06 -5.35 22.23
CA GLU A 239 9.29 -5.01 21.52
C GLU A 239 9.04 -4.95 20.01
N TYR A 240 8.31 -5.92 19.45
CA TYR A 240 7.87 -5.90 18.06
C TYR A 240 7.12 -4.60 17.72
N ALA A 241 6.11 -4.23 18.52
CA ALA A 241 5.36 -3.01 18.30
C ALA A 241 6.25 -1.75 18.37
N THR A 242 7.22 -1.73 19.29
CA THR A 242 8.19 -0.63 19.46
C THR A 242 9.12 -0.55 18.25
N ILE A 243 9.66 -1.67 17.77
CA ILE A 243 10.52 -1.73 16.57
C ILE A 243 9.76 -1.25 15.34
N MET A 244 8.52 -1.71 15.15
CA MET A 244 7.68 -1.24 14.03
C MET A 244 7.38 0.25 14.12
N ALA A 245 7.14 0.79 15.31
CA ALA A 245 6.94 2.22 15.53
C ALA A 245 8.22 3.03 15.21
N LEU A 246 9.39 2.56 15.66
CA LEU A 246 10.67 3.22 15.37
C LEU A 246 11.01 3.22 13.88
N THR A 247 10.83 2.09 13.18
CA THR A 247 11.08 1.98 11.74
C THR A 247 10.14 2.88 10.93
N ALA A 248 8.88 2.99 11.35
CA ALA A 248 7.95 3.93 10.74
C ALA A 248 8.32 5.40 11.05
N GLY A 249 8.84 5.70 12.25
CA GLY A 249 9.41 7.00 12.59
C GLY A 249 10.55 7.39 11.66
N VAL A 250 11.45 6.45 11.34
CA VAL A 250 12.50 6.65 10.32
C VAL A 250 11.89 6.94 8.95
N SER A 251 10.90 6.13 8.52
CA SER A 251 10.20 6.36 7.26
C SER A 251 9.60 7.76 7.16
N MET A 252 8.94 8.23 8.23
CA MET A 252 8.34 9.56 8.28
C MET A 252 9.43 10.66 8.18
N THR A 253 10.48 10.55 8.96
CA THR A 253 11.59 11.53 8.96
C THR A 253 12.21 11.64 7.58
N VAL A 254 12.51 10.53 6.94
CA VAL A 254 13.09 10.49 5.61
C VAL A 254 12.10 11.01 4.56
N SER A 255 10.83 10.64 4.64
CA SER A 255 9.79 11.13 3.72
C SER A 255 9.63 12.66 3.78
N PHE A 256 9.63 13.24 4.98
CA PHE A 256 9.57 14.70 5.15
C PHE A 256 10.85 15.41 4.68
N SER A 257 12.00 14.74 4.73
CA SER A 257 13.28 15.29 4.24
C SER A 257 13.43 15.18 2.72
N THR A 258 12.70 14.26 2.06
CA THR A 258 12.82 14.01 0.60
C THR A 258 12.51 15.24 -0.26
N PRO A 259 11.50 16.10 0.01
CA PRO A 259 11.28 17.33 -0.75
C PRO A 259 12.45 18.31 -0.69
N PHE A 260 13.14 18.40 0.45
CA PHE A 260 14.35 19.23 0.59
C PHE A 260 15.52 18.62 -0.20
N ALA A 261 15.67 17.31 -0.17
CA ALA A 261 16.66 16.59 -0.95
C ALA A 261 16.44 16.76 -2.46
N LEU A 262 15.20 16.85 -2.94
CA LEU A 262 14.86 17.15 -4.34
C LEU A 262 15.25 18.56 -4.77
N GLY A 263 15.39 19.50 -3.83
CA GLY A 263 15.93 20.84 -4.10
C GLY A 263 17.44 20.84 -4.36
N ILE A 264 18.15 19.81 -3.91
CA ILE A 264 19.62 19.71 -3.98
C ILE A 264 20.04 18.65 -5.01
N PHE A 265 19.39 17.51 -5.02
CA PHE A 265 19.75 16.33 -5.83
C PHE A 265 18.77 16.10 -6.97
N LYS A 266 19.27 15.57 -8.08
CA LYS A 266 18.42 15.16 -9.21
C LYS A 266 17.53 13.98 -8.80
N PRO A 267 16.27 13.88 -9.29
CA PRO A 267 15.37 12.75 -9.00
C PRO A 267 16.02 11.38 -9.28
N ARG A 268 16.82 11.27 -10.36
CA ARG A 268 17.56 10.05 -10.71
C ARG A 268 18.52 9.63 -9.60
N THR A 269 19.23 10.58 -8.99
CA THR A 269 20.18 10.31 -7.90
C THR A 269 19.44 9.73 -6.69
N LEU A 270 18.31 10.33 -6.28
CA LEU A 270 17.51 9.83 -5.15
C LEU A 270 16.95 8.43 -5.40
N MET A 271 16.53 8.13 -6.64
CA MET A 271 16.10 6.78 -7.00
C MET A 271 17.26 5.78 -6.92
N ILE A 272 18.47 6.14 -7.38
CA ILE A 272 19.66 5.29 -7.24
C ILE A 272 19.99 5.09 -5.76
N THR A 273 19.99 6.16 -4.95
CA THR A 273 20.21 6.07 -3.49
C THR A 273 19.24 5.09 -2.83
N SER A 274 17.96 5.14 -3.19
CA SER A 274 16.96 4.20 -2.72
C SER A 274 17.34 2.74 -3.00
N GLN A 275 17.77 2.44 -4.23
CA GLN A 275 18.14 1.08 -4.61
C GLN A 275 19.44 0.62 -3.97
N VAL A 276 20.39 1.52 -3.75
CA VAL A 276 21.63 1.23 -3.01
C VAL A 276 21.31 0.91 -1.54
N LEU A 277 20.37 1.65 -0.92
CA LEU A 277 19.91 1.35 0.44
C LEU A 277 19.22 -0.02 0.52
N PHE A 278 18.39 -0.40 -0.46
CA PHE A 278 17.79 -1.74 -0.51
C PHE A 278 18.85 -2.83 -0.70
N LEU A 279 19.84 -2.61 -1.56
CA LEU A 279 20.92 -3.57 -1.75
C LEU A 279 21.77 -3.72 -0.48
N ALA A 280 22.10 -2.61 0.17
CA ALA A 280 22.82 -2.61 1.44
C ALA A 280 22.02 -3.32 2.53
N ALA A 281 20.70 -3.10 2.60
CA ALA A 281 19.80 -3.82 3.50
C ALA A 281 19.84 -5.34 3.25
N GLY A 282 19.72 -5.76 1.97
CA GLY A 282 19.79 -7.16 1.60
C GLY A 282 21.11 -7.83 1.98
N ILE A 283 22.24 -7.16 1.72
CA ILE A 283 23.58 -7.64 2.11
C ILE A 283 23.70 -7.69 3.64
N THR A 284 23.27 -6.62 4.34
CA THR A 284 23.33 -6.55 5.80
C THR A 284 22.53 -7.69 6.44
N LEU A 285 21.34 -8.00 5.95
CA LEU A 285 20.53 -9.11 6.43
C LEU A 285 21.14 -10.46 6.07
N ALA A 286 21.74 -10.62 4.89
CA ALA A 286 22.36 -11.89 4.47
C ALA A 286 23.59 -12.26 5.32
N VAL A 287 24.35 -11.28 5.79
CA VAL A 287 25.60 -11.48 6.55
C VAL A 287 25.38 -11.27 8.07
N SER A 288 24.17 -10.95 8.52
CA SER A 288 23.89 -10.47 9.87
C SER A 288 24.32 -11.44 10.97
N PRO A 289 25.31 -11.07 11.81
CA PRO A 289 25.76 -11.90 12.93
C PRO A 289 25.00 -11.59 14.24
N SER A 290 24.18 -10.55 14.28
CA SER A 290 23.50 -10.09 15.50
C SER A 290 22.18 -9.38 15.25
N HIS A 291 21.32 -9.36 16.27
CA HIS A 291 20.02 -8.65 16.21
C HIS A 291 20.18 -7.15 15.87
N ALA A 292 21.20 -6.48 16.40
CA ALA A 292 21.47 -5.07 16.13
C ALA A 292 21.73 -4.82 14.64
N VAL A 293 22.53 -5.68 14.00
CA VAL A 293 22.84 -5.58 12.56
C VAL A 293 21.59 -5.86 11.72
N SER A 294 20.76 -6.82 12.11
CA SER A 294 19.47 -7.09 11.46
C SER A 294 18.52 -5.90 11.55
N LEU A 295 18.39 -5.28 12.72
CA LEU A 295 17.56 -4.09 12.93
C LEU A 295 18.06 -2.89 12.11
N PHE A 296 19.37 -2.75 11.98
CA PHE A 296 19.97 -1.74 11.09
C PHE A 296 19.59 -2.01 9.63
N GLY A 297 19.68 -3.25 9.16
CA GLY A 297 19.23 -3.65 7.81
C GLY A 297 17.75 -3.33 7.56
N ILE A 298 16.89 -3.63 8.53
CA ILE A 298 15.46 -3.29 8.49
C ILE A 298 15.25 -1.75 8.39
N THR A 299 16.03 -0.98 9.13
CA THR A 299 15.99 0.48 9.07
C THR A 299 16.35 1.01 7.69
N LEU A 300 17.34 0.40 7.02
CA LEU A 300 17.73 0.74 5.65
C LEU A 300 16.60 0.46 4.64
N ILE A 301 15.79 -0.59 4.83
CA ILE A 301 14.60 -0.86 4.01
C ILE A 301 13.64 0.33 4.06
N CYS A 302 13.31 0.75 5.27
CA CYS A 302 12.37 1.85 5.50
C CYS A 302 12.88 3.18 4.94
N ALA A 303 14.15 3.49 5.13
CA ALA A 303 14.80 4.67 4.57
C ALA A 303 14.82 4.62 3.04
N GLY A 304 15.20 3.49 2.45
CA GLY A 304 15.27 3.29 1.00
C GLY A 304 13.91 3.48 0.33
N PHE A 305 12.85 2.89 0.89
CA PHE A 305 11.48 3.07 0.39
C PHE A 305 11.07 4.55 0.43
N SER A 306 11.30 5.20 1.55
CA SER A 306 10.87 6.59 1.77
C SER A 306 11.58 7.60 0.86
N VAL A 307 12.87 7.39 0.54
CA VAL A 307 13.62 8.23 -0.40
C VAL A 307 13.12 8.04 -1.83
N GLY A 308 12.89 6.80 -2.27
CA GLY A 308 12.75 6.49 -3.71
C GLY A 308 11.31 6.42 -4.21
N PHE A 309 10.38 5.90 -3.40
CA PHE A 309 9.03 5.59 -3.86
C PHE A 309 8.28 6.83 -4.36
N GLY A 310 8.25 7.90 -3.56
CA GLY A 310 7.56 9.14 -3.93
C GLY A 310 8.15 9.79 -5.19
N VAL A 311 9.46 9.73 -5.34
CA VAL A 311 10.17 10.26 -6.52
C VAL A 311 9.83 9.45 -7.77
N ALA A 312 9.86 8.11 -7.68
CA ALA A 312 9.52 7.22 -8.78
C ALA A 312 8.05 7.37 -9.20
N MET A 313 7.15 7.50 -8.22
CA MET A 313 5.72 7.72 -8.44
C MET A 313 5.45 9.07 -9.13
N SER A 314 6.12 10.14 -8.69
CA SER A 314 6.04 11.46 -9.33
C SER A 314 6.52 11.43 -10.79
N GLN A 315 7.63 10.73 -11.07
CA GLN A 315 8.12 10.55 -12.44
C GLN A 315 7.16 9.72 -13.31
N ALA A 316 6.50 8.71 -12.73
CA ALA A 316 5.53 7.89 -13.44
C ALA A 316 4.31 8.69 -13.87
N LEU A 317 3.80 9.55 -12.99
CA LEU A 317 2.56 10.31 -13.19
C LEU A 317 2.76 11.63 -13.94
N GLY A 318 3.98 12.18 -13.91
CA GLY A 318 4.29 13.50 -14.48
C GLY A 318 3.84 13.69 -15.93
N PRO A 319 4.10 12.74 -16.86
CA PRO A 319 3.68 12.86 -18.27
C PRO A 319 2.15 12.81 -18.48
N PHE A 320 1.39 12.25 -17.53
CA PHE A 320 -0.03 11.93 -17.71
C PHE A 320 -0.99 12.91 -17.03
N SER A 321 -0.75 14.22 -17.11
CA SER A 321 -1.61 15.23 -16.48
C SER A 321 -3.10 15.07 -16.86
N LEU A 322 -3.40 14.76 -18.12
CA LEU A 322 -4.77 14.55 -18.64
C LEU A 322 -5.35 13.17 -18.35
N ARG A 323 -4.50 12.17 -18.09
CA ARG A 323 -4.87 10.77 -17.81
C ARG A 323 -4.35 10.28 -16.46
N ALA A 324 -4.10 11.19 -15.53
CA ALA A 324 -3.53 10.87 -14.22
C ALA A 324 -4.32 9.79 -13.46
N GLY A 325 -5.66 9.77 -13.62
CA GLY A 325 -6.51 8.75 -13.02
C GLY A 325 -6.25 7.34 -13.55
N VAL A 326 -6.08 7.18 -14.86
CA VAL A 326 -5.81 5.86 -15.48
C VAL A 326 -4.38 5.42 -15.15
N ALA A 327 -3.41 6.32 -15.25
CA ALA A 327 -2.01 6.02 -14.92
C ALA A 327 -1.85 5.63 -13.43
N SER A 328 -2.48 6.35 -12.51
CA SER A 328 -2.43 6.01 -11.07
C SER A 328 -3.14 4.70 -10.74
N SER A 329 -4.28 4.41 -11.39
CA SER A 329 -4.96 3.12 -11.23
C SER A 329 -4.11 1.96 -11.73
N THR A 330 -3.45 2.12 -12.89
CA THR A 330 -2.54 1.11 -13.45
C THR A 330 -1.38 0.85 -12.49
N LEU A 331 -0.76 1.90 -11.94
CA LEU A 331 0.30 1.79 -10.93
C LEU A 331 -0.21 1.07 -9.68
N GLY A 332 -1.34 1.47 -9.12
CA GLY A 332 -1.89 0.86 -7.91
C GLY A 332 -2.22 -0.63 -8.09
N ILE A 333 -2.85 -1.00 -9.20
CA ILE A 333 -3.16 -2.40 -9.53
C ILE A 333 -1.85 -3.19 -9.70
N ALA A 334 -0.88 -2.69 -10.46
CA ALA A 334 0.40 -3.37 -10.66
C ALA A 334 1.14 -3.58 -9.34
N GLN A 335 1.16 -2.58 -8.45
CA GLN A 335 1.79 -2.66 -7.13
C GLN A 335 1.14 -3.72 -6.25
N VAL A 336 -0.18 -3.73 -6.13
CA VAL A 336 -0.90 -4.69 -5.28
C VAL A 336 -0.82 -6.11 -5.86
N CYS A 337 -1.07 -6.28 -7.16
CA CYS A 337 -0.98 -7.58 -7.83
C CYS A 337 0.44 -8.13 -7.82
N GLY A 338 1.44 -7.30 -8.14
CA GLY A 338 2.85 -7.72 -8.18
C GLY A 338 3.35 -8.16 -6.80
N SER A 339 3.03 -7.39 -5.77
CA SER A 339 3.41 -7.73 -4.38
C SER A 339 2.71 -8.99 -3.88
N SER A 340 1.40 -9.11 -4.14
CA SER A 340 0.63 -10.30 -3.78
C SER A 340 1.16 -11.56 -4.46
N LEU A 341 1.44 -11.46 -5.77
CA LEU A 341 1.96 -12.57 -6.56
C LEU A 341 3.35 -13.01 -6.06
N TRP A 342 4.25 -12.07 -5.79
CA TRP A 342 5.57 -12.37 -5.24
C TRP A 342 5.48 -13.12 -3.92
N ILE A 343 4.72 -12.58 -2.95
CA ILE A 343 4.59 -13.16 -1.61
C ILE A 343 3.95 -14.56 -1.71
N TRP A 344 2.92 -14.71 -2.53
CA TRP A 344 2.24 -15.99 -2.74
C TRP A 344 3.17 -17.03 -3.38
N LEU A 345 3.89 -16.67 -4.43
CA LEU A 345 4.85 -17.58 -5.10
C LEU A 345 5.94 -18.03 -4.14
N ALA A 346 6.54 -17.09 -3.39
CA ALA A 346 7.58 -17.41 -2.43
C ALA A 346 7.07 -18.35 -1.32
N ALA A 347 5.85 -18.12 -0.83
CA ALA A 347 5.21 -18.98 0.17
C ALA A 347 4.91 -20.39 -0.36
N VAL A 348 4.39 -20.51 -1.59
CA VAL A 348 4.07 -21.81 -2.22
C VAL A 348 5.33 -22.62 -2.51
N VAL A 349 6.43 -21.96 -2.92
CA VAL A 349 7.74 -22.62 -3.12
C VAL A 349 8.40 -22.99 -1.80
N GLY A 350 7.90 -22.49 -0.65
CA GLY A 350 8.45 -22.77 0.67
C GLY A 350 9.69 -21.95 1.01
N ILE A 351 9.82 -20.75 0.44
CA ILE A 351 10.90 -19.83 0.79
C ILE A 351 10.57 -19.21 2.16
N GLY A 352 11.40 -19.47 3.16
CA GLY A 352 11.23 -18.91 4.51
C GLY A 352 11.34 -17.38 4.52
N ALA A 353 10.75 -16.76 5.55
CA ALA A 353 10.60 -15.31 5.69
C ALA A 353 11.90 -14.53 5.49
N TRP A 354 13.01 -15.01 6.03
CA TRP A 354 14.34 -14.38 5.92
C TRP A 354 14.81 -14.30 4.47
N ASN A 355 14.77 -15.43 3.76
CA ASN A 355 15.22 -15.52 2.36
C ASN A 355 14.26 -14.81 1.41
N MET A 356 12.96 -14.80 1.71
CA MET A 356 11.95 -14.05 0.96
C MET A 356 12.26 -12.54 0.95
N LEU A 357 12.61 -12.00 2.12
CA LEU A 357 12.93 -10.57 2.25
C LEU A 357 14.27 -10.24 1.56
N ILE A 358 15.31 -11.03 1.76
CA ILE A 358 16.60 -10.81 1.08
C ILE A 358 16.46 -10.94 -0.43
N GLY A 359 15.73 -11.94 -0.92
CA GLY A 359 15.53 -12.18 -2.34
C GLY A 359 14.87 -10.99 -3.05
N ILE A 360 13.78 -10.44 -2.47
CA ILE A 360 13.10 -9.28 -3.09
C ILE A 360 13.97 -8.02 -3.02
N LEU A 361 14.74 -7.80 -1.94
CA LEU A 361 15.64 -6.66 -1.81
C LEU A 361 16.70 -6.65 -2.91
N ILE A 362 17.35 -7.79 -3.14
CA ILE A 362 18.38 -7.94 -4.16
C ILE A 362 17.77 -7.82 -5.56
N ALA A 363 16.67 -8.55 -5.84
CA ALA A 363 15.99 -8.51 -7.12
C ALA A 363 15.49 -7.10 -7.47
N CYS A 364 14.82 -6.42 -6.49
CA CYS A 364 14.37 -5.04 -6.67
C CYS A 364 15.53 -4.11 -7.00
N SER A 365 16.63 -4.17 -6.23
CA SER A 365 17.77 -3.29 -6.42
C SER A 365 18.41 -3.49 -7.79
N ILE A 366 18.68 -4.71 -8.20
CA ILE A 366 19.35 -5.01 -9.48
C ILE A 366 18.44 -4.57 -10.65
N VAL A 367 17.20 -5.02 -10.69
CA VAL A 367 16.28 -4.72 -11.78
C VAL A 367 16.01 -3.21 -11.87
N SER A 368 15.77 -2.56 -10.73
CA SER A 368 15.51 -1.11 -10.72
C SER A 368 16.73 -0.29 -11.12
N LEU A 369 17.94 -0.65 -10.68
CA LEU A 369 19.16 0.02 -11.11
C LEU A 369 19.38 -0.11 -12.62
N LEU A 370 19.18 -1.30 -13.18
CA LEU A 370 19.26 -1.51 -14.63
C LEU A 370 18.26 -0.62 -15.37
N LEU A 371 16.99 -0.60 -14.92
CA LEU A 371 15.96 0.25 -15.54
C LEU A 371 16.27 1.75 -15.42
N ILE A 372 16.81 2.21 -14.30
CA ILE A 372 17.19 3.61 -14.10
C ILE A 372 18.38 3.98 -15.00
N MET A 373 19.33 3.06 -15.23
CA MET A 373 20.50 3.30 -16.06
C MET A 373 20.19 3.29 -17.56
N PHE A 374 19.38 2.33 -18.02
CA PHE A 374 19.16 2.11 -19.45
C PHE A 374 17.91 2.77 -20.02
N VAL A 375 16.92 3.16 -19.18
CA VAL A 375 15.74 3.86 -19.65
C VAL A 375 15.87 5.35 -19.41
N ALA A 376 16.14 6.10 -20.50
CA ALA A 376 16.27 7.56 -20.45
C ALA A 376 15.00 8.22 -19.90
N PRO A 377 15.11 9.31 -19.12
CA PRO A 377 13.96 10.14 -18.75
C PRO A 377 13.26 10.63 -20.01
N GLY A 378 11.91 10.49 -20.06
CA GLY A 378 11.12 11.08 -21.13
C GLY A 378 11.44 12.56 -21.29
N ARG A 379 11.46 13.06 -22.52
CA ARG A 379 11.62 14.50 -22.79
C ARG A 379 10.56 15.26 -22.02
N PRO A 380 10.92 16.37 -21.32
CA PRO A 380 9.89 17.26 -20.78
C PRO A 380 8.99 17.71 -21.93
N VAL A 381 7.68 17.64 -21.75
CA VAL A 381 6.74 18.32 -22.65
C VAL A 381 7.14 19.79 -22.61
N ALA A 382 7.61 20.32 -23.74
CA ALA A 382 7.95 21.73 -23.87
C ALA A 382 6.75 22.55 -23.41
N ALA A 383 6.96 23.36 -22.39
CA ALA A 383 6.02 24.40 -22.04
C ALA A 383 5.84 25.22 -23.34
N HIS A 384 4.61 25.30 -23.83
CA HIS A 384 4.29 26.24 -24.90
C HIS A 384 4.72 27.62 -24.41
N GLU A 385 5.83 28.12 -24.95
CA GLU A 385 6.14 29.53 -24.95
C GLU A 385 4.97 30.22 -25.64
N GLU A 386 4.15 30.90 -24.87
CA GLU A 386 3.26 31.93 -25.40
C GLU A 386 4.15 33.03 -26.01
N ILE A 387 4.36 32.92 -27.32
CA ILE A 387 4.90 34.04 -28.10
C ILE A 387 3.79 35.12 -28.10
N HIS A 388 3.91 36.03 -27.16
CA HIS A 388 3.23 37.31 -27.29
C HIS A 388 3.84 38.08 -28.47
N HIS A 389 3.29 37.93 -29.63
CA HIS A 389 3.42 38.96 -30.69
C HIS A 389 2.61 40.19 -30.31
N HIS A 390 3.28 41.14 -29.70
CA HIS A 390 2.85 42.54 -29.83
C HIS A 390 3.35 43.04 -31.18
N ALA A 391 2.43 43.33 -32.09
CA ALA A 391 2.56 44.31 -33.15
C ALA A 391 1.26 45.16 -33.22
#